data_c7448f0ac4d9ab8d0cce696083408894
#
_entry.id   c7448f0ac4d9ab8d0cce696083408894
#
_cell.length_a   1.000
_cell.length_b   1.000
_cell.length_c   1.000
_cell.angle_alpha   90.00
_cell.angle_beta   90.00
_cell.angle_gamma   90.00
#
_symmetry.space_group_name_H-M   'P 1'
#
loop_
_entity.id
_entity.type
_entity.pdbx_description
1 polymer ?
#
loop_
_entity_poly.entity_id
_entity_poly.type
_entity_poly.pdbx_seq_one_letter_code
_entity_poly.pdbx_strand_id
1 'polypeptide(L)'
;MYDLSIKADWEYHPNTRHKLNIGANYTTHNFVTKTRQNLAYQNYLEETGDTMVVKGKSTRNSHEVMMFAEDEWHINPKWSGNIGLNISCFFVDGKSYLRADPRLALKYQVNNGLSLKMSYTKMSQYVHRITSTYLDMPTDYWVPTTKHILPAYSTQIAFGAYAQFSPKWLVSIESFYKKSSHLLLYQSYMGLMPPATRWEQDVLSGKGKAYGIEIDAQYKSKKISWAGAYTLSWSKRLFEGIADYWFRDKFDNRHKISLSFFYKINNKIDLNANWLYHSGNRISLPASTIVLPNMPGSSPSYDTTYRFTSPNNAALPAYHRLDLGANFHHKNAKGRERIWNVSIYNAYCHLNTMYVDVRQDNKGKFCASCKGYIPIIPSVSYTWKF
;
A
#
# COMPACT_ATOMS: atom_id res chain seq x y z
N MET A 1 -10.73 14.27 2.75
CA MET A 1 -9.51 15.00 3.07
C MET A 1 -9.20 15.91 1.92
N TYR A 2 -8.78 17.14 2.20
CA TYR A 2 -8.38 18.14 1.20
C TYR A 2 -7.02 18.67 1.62
N ASP A 3 -6.07 18.69 0.68
CA ASP A 3 -4.71 19.14 0.91
C ASP A 3 -4.39 20.32 -0.02
N LEU A 4 -3.73 21.33 0.52
CA LEU A 4 -3.12 22.39 -0.26
C LEU A 4 -1.64 22.44 0.08
N SER A 5 -0.79 22.33 -0.93
CA SER A 5 0.66 22.31 -0.75
C SER A 5 1.35 23.38 -1.58
N ILE A 6 2.37 24.00 -0.98
CA ILE A 6 3.32 24.87 -1.68
C ILE A 6 4.70 24.27 -1.49
N LYS A 7 5.42 24.07 -2.59
CA LYS A 7 6.73 23.43 -2.59
C LYS A 7 7.73 24.30 -3.36
N ALA A 8 8.95 24.40 -2.83
CA ALA A 8 10.08 25.02 -3.50
C ALA A 8 11.30 24.08 -3.42
N ASP A 9 11.93 23.84 -4.54
CA ASP A 9 13.13 23.00 -4.65
C ASP A 9 14.21 23.76 -5.39
N TRP A 10 15.46 23.64 -4.93
CA TRP A 10 16.64 24.19 -5.54
C TRP A 10 17.67 23.11 -5.74
N GLU A 11 18.24 23.08 -6.92
CA GLU A 11 19.35 22.23 -7.28
C GLU A 11 20.59 23.12 -7.50
N TYR A 12 21.69 22.80 -6.82
CA TYR A 12 22.92 23.56 -6.87
C TYR A 12 24.13 22.62 -7.07
N HIS A 13 24.94 22.91 -8.06
CA HIS A 13 26.17 22.17 -8.38
C HIS A 13 27.39 23.02 -8.02
N PRO A 14 27.93 22.92 -6.78
CA PRO A 14 29.12 23.69 -6.39
C PRO A 14 30.36 23.26 -7.19
N ASN A 15 30.41 22.02 -7.60
CA ASN A 15 31.48 21.46 -8.44
C ASN A 15 30.98 20.14 -9.10
N THR A 16 31.86 19.47 -9.85
CA THR A 16 31.55 18.21 -10.55
C THR A 16 31.35 17.00 -9.63
N ARG A 17 31.68 17.11 -8.34
CA ARG A 17 31.60 16.02 -7.37
C ARG A 17 30.37 16.11 -6.48
N HIS A 18 29.79 17.28 -6.31
CA HIS A 18 28.68 17.53 -5.41
C HIS A 18 27.47 18.09 -6.15
N LYS A 19 26.33 17.49 -5.90
CA LYS A 19 25.04 17.98 -6.34
C LYS A 19 24.15 18.12 -5.11
N LEU A 20 23.90 19.37 -4.72
CA LEU A 20 23.07 19.71 -3.57
C LEU A 20 21.62 19.92 -4.01
N ASN A 21 20.70 19.21 -3.37
CA ASN A 21 19.26 19.43 -3.49
C ASN A 21 18.74 19.93 -2.16
N ILE A 22 18.13 21.11 -2.13
CA ILE A 22 17.56 21.73 -0.93
C ILE A 22 16.12 22.09 -1.26
N GLY A 23 15.21 21.81 -0.35
CA GLY A 23 13.83 22.19 -0.57
C GLY A 23 13.03 22.39 0.69
N ALA A 24 11.90 23.05 0.52
CA ALA A 24 10.90 23.24 1.55
C ALA A 24 9.51 22.97 1.01
N ASN A 25 8.68 22.38 1.82
CA ASN A 25 7.28 22.11 1.51
C ASN A 25 6.41 22.52 2.70
N TYR A 26 5.34 23.24 2.43
CA TYR A 26 4.27 23.52 3.38
C TYR A 26 2.99 22.90 2.86
N THR A 27 2.33 22.10 3.71
CA THR A 27 1.04 21.48 3.38
C THR A 27 0.04 21.79 4.49
N THR A 28 -1.13 22.26 4.13
CA THR A 28 -2.29 22.30 5.02
C THR A 28 -3.23 21.15 4.68
N HIS A 29 -3.61 20.40 5.71
CA HIS A 29 -4.53 19.25 5.60
C HIS A 29 -5.85 19.59 6.26
N ASN A 30 -6.94 19.35 5.56
CA ASN A 30 -8.29 19.47 6.11
C ASN A 30 -8.96 18.10 6.10
N PHE A 31 -9.12 17.51 7.29
CA PHE A 31 -9.76 16.21 7.49
C PHE A 31 -11.24 16.43 7.82
N VAL A 32 -12.11 16.00 6.93
CA VAL A 32 -13.55 16.03 7.15
C VAL A 32 -14.05 14.60 7.20
N THR A 33 -14.28 14.08 8.40
CA THR A 33 -14.85 12.76 8.61
C THR A 33 -16.35 12.91 8.82
N LYS A 34 -17.14 12.30 7.95
CA LYS A 34 -18.60 12.28 8.08
C LYS A 34 -19.04 10.82 8.22
N THR A 35 -19.74 10.51 9.26
CA THR A 35 -20.41 9.22 9.42
C THR A 35 -21.92 9.41 9.56
N ARG A 36 -22.65 8.51 8.93
CA ARG A 36 -24.11 8.40 9.11
C ARG A 36 -24.38 6.93 9.42
N GLN A 37 -24.77 6.64 10.63
CA GLN A 37 -25.20 5.31 11.03
C GLN A 37 -26.71 5.34 11.25
N ASN A 38 -27.41 4.44 10.60
CA ASN A 38 -28.80 4.13 10.89
C ASN A 38 -28.77 2.92 11.84
N LEU A 39 -28.98 3.16 13.12
CA LEU A 39 -29.15 2.11 14.11
C LEU A 39 -30.63 1.81 14.17
N ALA A 40 -31.05 0.65 13.68
CA ALA A 40 -32.38 0.11 13.91
C ALA A 40 -32.43 -0.40 15.37
N TYR A 41 -33.15 0.28 16.22
CA TYR A 41 -33.41 -0.17 17.59
C TYR A 41 -34.74 -0.93 17.57
N GLN A 42 -34.73 -2.25 17.71
CA GLN A 42 -35.94 -3.01 17.98
C GLN A 42 -36.22 -2.91 19.48
N ASN A 43 -37.14 -2.04 19.86
CA ASN A 43 -37.74 -2.10 21.19
C ASN A 43 -38.67 -3.31 21.23
N TYR A 44 -38.26 -4.35 21.96
CA TYR A 44 -39.04 -5.57 22.15
C TYR A 44 -40.37 -5.35 22.91
N LEU A 45 -40.63 -4.14 23.37
CA LEU A 45 -41.83 -3.79 24.14
C LEU A 45 -42.88 -2.97 23.37
N GLU A 46 -42.51 -2.39 22.23
CA GLU A 46 -43.44 -1.70 21.34
C GLU A 46 -43.09 -2.05 19.90
N GLU A 47 -44.08 -2.43 19.10
CA GLU A 47 -43.92 -2.80 17.66
C GLU A 47 -43.47 -1.63 16.74
N THR A 48 -43.08 -0.50 17.30
CA THR A 48 -42.58 0.65 16.58
C THR A 48 -41.07 0.60 16.49
N GLY A 49 -40.56 0.21 15.33
CA GLY A 49 -39.12 0.25 15.01
C GLY A 49 -38.65 1.69 14.83
N ASP A 50 -38.18 2.32 15.88
CA ASP A 50 -37.50 3.63 15.78
C ASP A 50 -36.12 3.48 15.21
N THR A 51 -35.84 4.21 14.13
CA THR A 51 -34.53 4.27 13.52
C THR A 51 -33.74 5.48 14.05
N MET A 52 -32.82 5.24 14.96
CA MET A 52 -31.91 6.29 15.43
C MET A 52 -30.84 6.59 14.37
N VAL A 53 -30.89 7.79 13.82
CA VAL A 53 -29.85 8.25 12.85
C VAL A 53 -28.74 8.97 13.61
N VAL A 54 -27.61 8.30 13.83
CA VAL A 54 -26.41 8.94 14.39
C VAL A 54 -25.65 9.62 13.27
N LYS A 55 -25.60 10.94 13.28
CA LYS A 55 -24.79 11.76 12.36
C LYS A 55 -23.56 12.24 13.11
N GLY A 56 -22.38 11.90 12.63
CA GLY A 56 -21.13 12.42 13.14
C GLY A 56 -20.40 13.21 12.06
N LYS A 57 -19.93 14.41 12.39
CA LYS A 57 -19.01 15.19 11.56
C LYS A 57 -17.87 15.65 12.46
N SER A 58 -16.65 15.27 12.10
CA SER A 58 -15.43 15.82 12.70
C SER A 58 -14.64 16.54 11.62
N THR A 59 -14.21 17.75 11.92
CA THR A 59 -13.33 18.52 11.03
C THR A 59 -12.08 18.86 11.82
N ARG A 60 -10.91 18.48 11.28
CA ARG A 60 -9.61 18.83 11.84
C ARG A 60 -8.73 19.44 10.77
N ASN A 61 -8.08 20.53 11.15
CA ASN A 61 -7.06 21.18 10.34
C ASN A 61 -5.70 20.89 10.95
N SER A 62 -4.73 20.60 10.10
CA SER A 62 -3.34 20.44 10.50
C SER A 62 -2.42 21.05 9.47
N HIS A 63 -1.22 21.39 9.90
CA HIS A 63 -0.22 22.03 9.08
C HIS A 63 1.08 21.26 9.16
N GLU A 64 1.67 20.95 8.02
CA GLU A 64 2.96 20.29 7.91
C GLU A 64 3.96 21.21 7.22
N VAL A 65 5.09 21.45 7.90
CA VAL A 65 6.26 22.12 7.34
C VAL A 65 7.36 21.11 7.22
N MET A 66 7.93 20.97 6.04
CA MET A 66 9.03 20.06 5.77
C MET A 66 10.17 20.81 5.08
N MET A 67 11.38 20.59 5.53
CA MET A 67 12.61 21.08 4.89
C MET A 67 13.56 19.91 4.70
N PHE A 68 14.22 19.86 3.56
CA PHE A 68 15.22 18.85 3.30
C PHE A 68 16.46 19.43 2.66
N ALA A 69 17.58 18.78 2.94
CA ALA A 69 18.83 18.99 2.25
C ALA A 69 19.46 17.64 1.95
N GLU A 70 20.00 17.50 0.75
CA GLU A 70 20.57 16.26 0.25
C GLU A 70 21.79 16.58 -0.62
N ASP A 71 22.88 15.83 -0.44
CA ASP A 71 24.09 15.90 -1.25
C ASP A 71 24.34 14.57 -1.96
N GLU A 72 24.32 14.59 -3.28
CA GLU A 72 24.84 13.50 -4.12
C GLU A 72 26.34 13.73 -4.32
N TRP A 73 27.15 12.91 -3.66
CA TRP A 73 28.59 13.05 -3.62
C TRP A 73 29.29 11.99 -4.46
N HIS A 74 29.97 12.41 -5.52
CA HIS A 74 30.90 11.59 -6.30
C HIS A 74 32.29 11.61 -5.66
N ILE A 75 32.53 10.68 -4.72
CA ILE A 75 33.76 10.60 -3.93
C ILE A 75 34.97 10.32 -4.86
N ASN A 76 34.83 9.34 -5.73
CA ASN A 76 35.78 8.96 -6.78
C ASN A 76 35.07 8.10 -7.85
N PRO A 77 35.76 7.66 -8.94
CA PRO A 77 35.10 6.86 -10.00
C PRO A 77 34.44 5.55 -9.54
N LYS A 78 34.85 5.01 -8.39
CA LYS A 78 34.27 3.77 -7.85
C LYS A 78 33.23 4.01 -6.76
N TRP A 79 33.30 5.11 -6.04
CA TRP A 79 32.46 5.39 -4.90
C TRP A 79 31.60 6.63 -5.12
N SER A 80 30.30 6.50 -4.92
CA SER A 80 29.39 7.63 -4.80
C SER A 80 28.44 7.42 -3.62
N GLY A 81 28.06 8.50 -2.98
CA GLY A 81 27.19 8.49 -1.84
C GLY A 81 26.07 9.50 -2.00
N ASN A 82 25.04 9.33 -1.20
CA ASN A 82 23.98 10.29 -1.04
C ASN A 82 23.74 10.43 0.47
N ILE A 83 23.78 11.66 0.96
CA ILE A 83 23.54 12.00 2.37
C ILE A 83 22.46 13.05 2.41
N GLY A 84 21.35 12.74 3.06
CA GLY A 84 20.23 13.65 3.16
C GLY A 84 19.64 13.68 4.56
N LEU A 85 19.04 14.80 4.88
CA LEU A 85 18.27 15.01 6.10
C LEU A 85 16.96 15.70 5.75
N ASN A 86 15.85 15.13 6.19
CA ASN A 86 14.55 15.75 6.14
C ASN A 86 14.13 16.12 7.56
N ILE A 87 13.79 17.38 7.79
CA ILE A 87 13.24 17.87 9.05
C ILE A 87 11.80 18.28 8.79
N SER A 88 10.87 17.68 9.54
CA SER A 88 9.45 18.00 9.42
C SER A 88 8.83 18.37 10.76
N CYS A 89 7.93 19.33 10.72
CA CYS A 89 7.12 19.76 11.87
C CYS A 89 5.65 19.69 11.50
N PHE A 90 4.87 18.97 12.31
CA PHE A 90 3.45 18.80 12.12
C PHE A 90 2.68 19.44 13.28
N PHE A 91 1.75 20.33 12.96
CA PHE A 91 0.95 21.08 13.94
C PHE A 91 -0.50 20.61 13.87
N VAL A 92 -1.04 20.19 15.01
CA VAL A 92 -2.42 19.74 15.13
C VAL A 92 -2.94 19.89 16.55
N ASP A 93 -4.15 20.40 16.72
CA ASP A 93 -4.84 20.54 18.03
C ASP A 93 -3.98 21.22 19.12
N GLY A 94 -3.19 22.23 18.74
CA GLY A 94 -2.28 22.94 19.64
C GLY A 94 -1.00 22.19 20.03
N LYS A 95 -0.74 21.03 19.44
CA LYS A 95 0.48 20.22 19.62
C LYS A 95 1.34 20.25 18.37
N SER A 96 2.66 20.23 18.56
CA SER A 96 3.63 20.11 17.48
C SER A 96 4.46 18.85 17.61
N TYR A 97 4.79 18.24 16.46
CA TYR A 97 5.65 17.07 16.35
C TYR A 97 6.81 17.38 15.41
N LEU A 98 8.01 17.47 15.99
CA LEU A 98 9.24 17.66 15.23
C LEU A 98 9.89 16.29 14.98
N ARG A 99 10.29 16.04 13.72
CA ARG A 99 10.98 14.83 13.30
C ARG A 99 12.19 15.15 12.44
N ALA A 100 13.23 14.33 12.60
CA ALA A 100 14.41 14.34 11.76
C ALA A 100 14.58 12.95 11.14
N ASP A 101 14.57 12.90 9.83
CA ASP A 101 14.55 11.68 9.02
C ASP A 101 15.80 11.64 8.13
N PRO A 102 16.93 11.08 8.61
CA PRO A 102 18.15 10.93 7.84
C PRO A 102 18.00 9.88 6.74
N ARG A 103 18.70 10.12 5.62
CA ARG A 103 18.82 9.22 4.48
C ARG A 103 20.29 9.12 4.10
N LEU A 104 20.77 7.91 4.00
CA LEU A 104 22.15 7.61 3.62
C LEU A 104 22.12 6.54 2.54
N ALA A 105 22.87 6.73 1.47
CA ALA A 105 23.09 5.70 0.46
C ALA A 105 24.54 5.72 0.03
N LEU A 106 25.09 4.53 -0.24
CA LEU A 106 26.43 4.33 -0.70
C LEU A 106 26.39 3.38 -1.88
N LYS A 107 27.07 3.75 -2.96
CA LYS A 107 27.27 2.93 -4.15
C LYS A 107 28.76 2.65 -4.34
N TYR A 108 29.08 1.40 -4.59
CA TYR A 108 30.39 0.95 -4.99
C TYR A 108 30.33 0.34 -6.40
N GLN A 109 31.08 0.91 -7.35
CA GLN A 109 31.21 0.40 -8.69
C GLN A 109 32.35 -0.62 -8.71
N VAL A 110 32.01 -1.91 -8.77
CA VAL A 110 32.99 -3.01 -8.80
C VAL A 110 33.74 -3.00 -10.11
N ASN A 111 33.00 -2.92 -11.21
CA ASN A 111 33.51 -2.79 -12.58
C ASN A 111 32.44 -2.11 -13.46
N ASN A 112 32.67 -1.98 -14.77
CA ASN A 112 31.74 -1.28 -15.67
C ASN A 112 30.34 -1.92 -15.76
N GLY A 113 30.21 -3.20 -15.40
CA GLY A 113 28.93 -3.91 -15.47
C GLY A 113 28.31 -4.27 -14.12
N LEU A 114 28.99 -4.02 -12.99
CA LEU A 114 28.51 -4.43 -11.67
C LEU A 114 28.66 -3.32 -10.64
N SER A 115 27.59 -2.98 -9.95
CA SER A 115 27.61 -2.07 -8.80
C SER A 115 26.88 -2.67 -7.60
N LEU A 116 27.38 -2.35 -6.41
CA LEU A 116 26.75 -2.66 -5.12
C LEU A 116 26.20 -1.37 -4.52
N LYS A 117 25.05 -1.46 -3.89
CA LYS A 117 24.43 -0.33 -3.19
C LYS A 117 23.98 -0.75 -1.81
N MET A 118 24.09 0.18 -0.86
CA MET A 118 23.56 0.04 0.49
C MET A 118 22.83 1.32 0.84
N SER A 119 21.71 1.24 1.53
CA SER A 119 20.96 2.40 2.00
C SER A 119 20.41 2.23 3.40
N TYR A 120 20.34 3.34 4.11
CA TYR A 120 19.63 3.51 5.37
C TYR A 120 18.67 4.68 5.24
N THR A 121 17.42 4.48 5.61
CA THR A 121 16.41 5.53 5.54
C THR A 121 15.53 5.49 6.78
N LYS A 122 15.30 6.66 7.38
CA LYS A 122 14.25 6.87 8.36
C LYS A 122 13.17 7.72 7.73
N MET A 123 11.90 7.43 8.04
CA MET A 123 10.74 8.11 7.46
C MET A 123 9.68 8.28 8.53
N SER A 124 9.08 9.45 8.60
CA SER A 124 7.94 9.77 9.48
C SER A 124 6.68 10.00 8.66
N GLN A 125 5.53 9.72 9.25
CA GLN A 125 4.22 9.87 8.61
C GLN A 125 3.22 10.42 9.62
N TYR A 126 2.53 11.50 9.25
CA TYR A 126 1.57 12.20 10.11
C TYR A 126 0.11 11.92 9.74
N VAL A 127 -0.12 11.38 8.57
CA VAL A 127 -1.44 11.04 8.07
C VAL A 127 -1.57 9.53 8.01
N HIS A 128 -2.58 8.98 8.65
CA HIS A 128 -2.81 7.54 8.77
C HIS A 128 -4.04 7.13 7.99
N ARG A 129 -3.97 5.99 7.31
CA ARG A 129 -5.14 5.33 6.73
C ARG A 129 -5.61 4.25 7.70
N ILE A 130 -6.84 4.36 8.15
CA ILE A 130 -7.48 3.36 8.99
C ILE A 130 -8.35 2.47 8.12
N THR A 131 -8.10 1.17 8.20
CA THR A 131 -8.83 0.14 7.46
C THR A 131 -9.58 -0.74 8.43
N SER A 132 -10.89 -0.87 8.24
CA SER A 132 -11.77 -1.69 9.10
C SER A 132 -11.98 -3.09 8.55
N THR A 133 -11.60 -3.36 7.30
CA THR A 133 -11.93 -4.60 6.59
C THR A 133 -10.71 -5.31 6.03
N TYR A 134 -10.91 -6.56 5.61
CA TYR A 134 -9.91 -7.42 5.01
C TYR A 134 -9.49 -6.99 3.60
N LEU A 135 -10.34 -6.18 2.94
CA LEU A 135 -10.11 -5.61 1.61
C LEU A 135 -9.99 -4.10 1.72
N ASP A 136 -9.34 -3.46 0.73
CA ASP A 136 -9.37 -2.01 0.59
C ASP A 136 -10.78 -1.59 0.17
N MET A 137 -11.50 -0.99 1.11
CA MET A 137 -12.89 -0.59 0.92
C MET A 137 -13.00 0.92 0.79
N PRO A 138 -14.02 1.44 0.09
CA PRO A 138 -14.33 2.87 0.09
C PRO A 138 -14.63 3.46 1.46
N THR A 139 -14.84 2.60 2.45
CA THR A 139 -15.05 2.95 3.87
C THR A 139 -13.75 3.26 4.62
N ASP A 140 -12.58 2.99 4.03
CA ASP A 140 -11.31 3.37 4.61
C ASP A 140 -11.18 4.89 4.62
N TYR A 141 -10.68 5.45 5.70
CA TYR A 141 -10.50 6.88 5.79
C TYR A 141 -9.15 7.30 6.34
N TRP A 142 -8.79 8.51 5.95
CA TRP A 142 -7.56 9.15 6.34
C TRP A 142 -7.78 10.00 7.58
N VAL A 143 -6.94 9.82 8.59
CA VAL A 143 -6.95 10.54 9.85
C VAL A 143 -5.58 11.14 10.13
N PRO A 144 -5.51 12.29 10.78
CA PRO A 144 -4.24 12.89 11.17
C PRO A 144 -3.66 12.23 12.41
N THR A 145 -2.37 12.38 12.61
CA THR A 145 -1.76 12.43 13.94
C THR A 145 -2.50 13.44 14.81
N THR A 146 -2.70 13.14 16.10
CA THR A 146 -3.40 14.01 17.04
C THR A 146 -2.61 14.12 18.36
N LYS A 147 -3.13 14.81 19.35
CA LYS A 147 -2.50 14.82 20.67
C LYS A 147 -2.43 13.45 21.33
N HIS A 148 -3.28 12.50 20.93
CA HIS A 148 -3.34 11.14 21.46
C HIS A 148 -2.71 10.11 20.51
N ILE A 149 -2.71 10.37 19.22
CA ILE A 149 -2.17 9.49 18.18
C ILE A 149 -0.82 10.02 17.72
N LEU A 150 0.24 9.28 18.03
CA LEU A 150 1.61 9.66 17.68
C LEU A 150 1.89 9.46 16.19
N PRO A 151 2.80 10.26 15.59
CA PRO A 151 3.27 10.04 14.23
C PRO A 151 3.83 8.63 14.06
N ALA A 152 3.45 7.96 12.97
CA ALA A 152 4.11 6.72 12.59
C ALA A 152 5.52 7.02 12.08
N TYR A 153 6.45 6.09 12.30
CA TYR A 153 7.77 6.16 11.69
C TYR A 153 8.27 4.78 11.32
N SER A 154 9.17 4.76 10.36
CA SER A 154 9.83 3.53 9.95
C SER A 154 11.32 3.75 9.70
N THR A 155 12.10 2.72 9.94
CA THR A 155 13.52 2.64 9.61
C THR A 155 13.71 1.48 8.65
N GLN A 156 14.45 1.71 7.56
CA GLN A 156 14.73 0.69 6.56
C GLN A 156 16.23 0.66 6.25
N ILE A 157 16.75 -0.55 6.12
CA ILE A 157 18.08 -0.83 5.58
C ILE A 157 17.86 -1.69 4.34
N ALA A 158 18.56 -1.37 3.25
CA ALA A 158 18.54 -2.17 2.05
C ALA A 158 19.98 -2.35 1.51
N PHE A 159 20.20 -3.50 0.91
CA PHE A 159 21.44 -3.85 0.23
C PHE A 159 21.11 -4.47 -1.13
N GLY A 160 21.80 -4.04 -2.20
CA GLY A 160 21.51 -4.51 -3.53
C GLY A 160 22.76 -4.64 -4.40
N ALA A 161 22.71 -5.57 -5.35
CA ALA A 161 23.68 -5.76 -6.42
C ALA A 161 22.97 -5.54 -7.77
N TYR A 162 23.59 -4.77 -8.65
CA TYR A 162 23.05 -4.37 -9.95
C TYR A 162 24.07 -4.71 -11.03
N ALA A 163 23.69 -5.57 -11.93
CA ALA A 163 24.55 -6.08 -12.98
C ALA A 163 24.00 -5.74 -14.37
N GLN A 164 24.82 -5.12 -15.18
CA GLN A 164 24.59 -4.93 -16.61
C GLN A 164 25.52 -5.84 -17.40
N PHE A 165 25.06 -7.05 -17.70
CA PHE A 165 25.86 -8.06 -18.40
C PHE A 165 26.14 -7.72 -19.87
N SER A 166 25.29 -6.89 -20.46
CA SER A 166 25.43 -6.35 -21.82
C SER A 166 24.58 -5.09 -21.96
N PRO A 167 24.68 -4.33 -23.06
CA PRO A 167 23.79 -3.18 -23.31
C PRO A 167 22.30 -3.56 -23.36
N LYS A 168 21.96 -4.84 -23.43
CA LYS A 168 20.60 -5.34 -23.52
C LYS A 168 20.05 -5.87 -22.20
N TRP A 169 20.91 -6.27 -21.26
CA TRP A 169 20.52 -6.94 -20.03
C TRP A 169 20.86 -6.16 -18.78
N LEU A 170 19.87 -5.88 -17.97
CA LEU A 170 20.02 -5.34 -16.63
C LEU A 170 19.36 -6.29 -15.65
N VAL A 171 20.07 -6.67 -14.60
CA VAL A 171 19.56 -7.54 -13.52
C VAL A 171 19.94 -6.92 -12.20
N SER A 172 19.01 -6.91 -11.24
CA SER A 172 19.31 -6.53 -9.87
C SER A 172 18.76 -7.57 -8.89
N ILE A 173 19.42 -7.66 -7.75
CA ILE A 173 18.95 -8.37 -6.56
C ILE A 173 19.11 -7.44 -5.37
N GLU A 174 18.04 -7.27 -4.62
CA GLU A 174 18.00 -6.41 -3.45
C GLU A 174 17.45 -7.18 -2.25
N SER A 175 17.97 -6.92 -1.07
CA SER A 175 17.42 -7.36 0.19
C SER A 175 17.09 -6.16 1.05
N PHE A 176 16.00 -6.22 1.81
CA PHE A 176 15.60 -5.13 2.69
C PHE A 176 15.09 -5.64 4.03
N TYR A 177 15.27 -4.80 5.04
CA TYR A 177 14.65 -4.95 6.34
C TYR A 177 14.05 -3.61 6.78
N LYS A 178 12.76 -3.60 7.08
CA LYS A 178 12.00 -2.42 7.52
C LYS A 178 11.35 -2.69 8.87
N LYS A 179 11.51 -1.76 9.81
CA LYS A 179 10.83 -1.74 11.11
C LYS A 179 9.98 -0.49 11.20
N SER A 180 8.72 -0.63 11.62
CA SER A 180 7.76 0.46 11.77
C SER A 180 7.21 0.51 13.19
N SER A 181 6.86 1.70 13.65
CA SER A 181 6.27 1.95 14.96
C SER A 181 5.10 2.91 14.85
N HIS A 182 4.20 2.90 15.82
CA HIS A 182 2.96 3.68 15.87
C HIS A 182 2.06 3.43 14.66
N LEU A 183 2.02 2.20 14.18
CA LEU A 183 1.02 1.76 13.20
C LEU A 183 -0.35 1.73 13.89
N LEU A 184 -1.40 2.07 13.16
CA LEU A 184 -2.76 2.05 13.70
C LEU A 184 -3.54 0.83 13.20
N LEU A 185 -4.35 0.28 14.11
CA LEU A 185 -5.29 -0.79 13.81
C LEU A 185 -6.55 -0.62 14.66
N TYR A 186 -7.73 -0.91 14.12
CA TYR A 186 -8.94 -0.95 14.93
C TYR A 186 -8.89 -2.04 15.98
N GLN A 187 -9.29 -1.70 17.19
CA GLN A 187 -9.43 -2.65 18.29
C GLN A 187 -10.53 -3.68 17.99
N SER A 188 -11.64 -3.24 17.38
CA SER A 188 -12.71 -4.12 16.94
C SER A 188 -12.47 -4.64 15.53
N TYR A 189 -12.25 -5.93 15.39
CA TYR A 189 -12.17 -6.62 14.10
C TYR A 189 -13.47 -6.57 13.29
N MET A 190 -14.58 -6.25 13.94
CA MET A 190 -15.93 -6.38 13.40
C MET A 190 -16.60 -5.03 13.14
N GLY A 191 -15.96 -3.93 13.51
CA GLY A 191 -16.51 -2.59 13.31
C GLY A 191 -16.43 -2.14 11.87
N LEU A 192 -17.50 -2.31 11.11
CA LEU A 192 -17.61 -1.84 9.74
C LEU A 192 -17.53 -0.32 9.61
N MET A 193 -17.85 0.43 10.67
CA MET A 193 -17.79 1.89 10.70
C MET A 193 -17.49 2.40 12.10
N PRO A 194 -16.29 2.90 12.36
CA PRO A 194 -16.02 3.59 13.61
C PRO A 194 -16.80 4.90 13.69
N PRO A 195 -17.20 5.32 14.87
CA PRO A 195 -17.84 6.61 15.07
C PRO A 195 -16.84 7.74 14.72
N ALA A 196 -17.25 8.65 13.85
CA ALA A 196 -16.42 9.75 13.37
C ALA A 196 -15.85 10.63 14.49
N THR A 197 -16.50 10.64 15.66
CA THR A 197 -16.18 11.53 16.78
C THR A 197 -15.26 10.92 17.83
N ARG A 198 -15.12 9.58 17.87
CA ARG A 198 -14.35 8.86 18.89
C ARG A 198 -13.33 7.87 18.32
N TRP A 199 -12.99 7.96 17.06
CA TRP A 199 -12.09 7.02 16.38
C TRP A 199 -10.74 6.83 17.09
N GLU A 200 -10.25 7.84 17.81
CA GLU A 200 -8.99 7.78 18.56
C GLU A 200 -9.03 6.75 19.71
N GLN A 201 -10.22 6.50 20.28
CA GLN A 201 -10.41 5.53 21.36
C GLN A 201 -10.56 4.10 20.83
N ASP A 202 -10.91 3.96 19.55
CA ASP A 202 -11.18 2.67 18.91
C ASP A 202 -9.97 2.10 18.16
N VAL A 203 -8.82 2.80 18.20
CA VAL A 203 -7.59 2.36 17.53
C VAL A 203 -6.49 2.01 18.53
N LEU A 204 -5.76 0.98 18.20
CA LEU A 204 -4.54 0.57 18.89
C LEU A 204 -3.31 1.01 18.11
N SER A 205 -2.27 1.39 18.85
CA SER A 205 -0.95 1.69 18.31
C SER A 205 -0.05 0.47 18.41
N GLY A 206 0.60 0.11 17.32
CA GLY A 206 1.43 -1.10 17.27
C GLY A 206 2.70 -0.94 16.45
N LYS A 207 3.39 -2.07 16.28
CA LYS A 207 4.67 -2.17 15.59
C LYS A 207 4.53 -3.05 14.34
N GLY A 208 5.39 -2.80 13.35
CA GLY A 208 5.47 -3.60 12.13
C GLY A 208 6.92 -3.96 11.81
N LYS A 209 7.11 -5.09 11.14
CA LYS A 209 8.37 -5.44 10.48
C LYS A 209 8.10 -6.10 9.15
N ALA A 210 8.90 -5.70 8.14
CA ALA A 210 8.88 -6.31 6.82
C ALA A 210 10.31 -6.54 6.35
N TYR A 211 10.55 -7.67 5.70
CA TYR A 211 11.85 -8.00 5.12
C TYR A 211 11.66 -8.92 3.94
N GLY A 212 12.62 -8.89 3.03
CA GLY A 212 12.50 -9.68 1.81
C GLY A 212 13.67 -9.55 0.88
N ILE A 213 13.52 -10.22 -0.26
CA ILE A 213 14.43 -10.17 -1.39
C ILE A 213 13.62 -9.83 -2.62
N GLU A 214 14.15 -8.94 -3.45
CA GLU A 214 13.59 -8.51 -4.72
C GLU A 214 14.59 -8.80 -5.83
N ILE A 215 14.12 -9.36 -6.92
CA ILE A 215 14.91 -9.67 -8.11
C ILE A 215 14.22 -9.02 -9.30
N ASP A 216 14.94 -8.15 -10.00
CA ASP A 216 14.48 -7.53 -11.23
C ASP A 216 15.39 -7.93 -12.38
N ALA A 217 14.79 -8.23 -13.51
CA ALA A 217 15.50 -8.52 -14.74
C ALA A 217 14.83 -7.80 -15.91
N GLN A 218 15.63 -7.13 -16.72
CA GLN A 218 15.17 -6.41 -17.90
C GLN A 218 16.02 -6.80 -19.11
N TYR A 219 15.33 -6.99 -20.23
CA TYR A 219 15.94 -7.19 -21.51
C TYR A 219 15.38 -6.21 -22.55
N LYS A 220 16.23 -5.56 -23.30
CA LYS A 220 15.83 -4.61 -24.33
C LYS A 220 16.62 -4.82 -25.62
N SER A 221 15.91 -5.06 -26.70
CA SER A 221 16.44 -5.10 -28.05
C SER A 221 15.62 -4.22 -29.00
N LYS A 222 15.99 -4.19 -30.29
CA LYS A 222 15.25 -3.40 -31.28
C LYS A 222 13.79 -3.84 -31.46
N LYS A 223 13.49 -5.14 -31.26
CA LYS A 223 12.15 -5.70 -31.49
C LYS A 223 11.46 -6.19 -30.22
N ILE A 224 12.22 -6.60 -29.24
CA ILE A 224 11.71 -7.22 -28.01
C ILE A 224 12.19 -6.44 -26.82
N SER A 225 11.30 -6.11 -25.90
CA SER A 225 11.67 -5.74 -24.54
C SER A 225 10.78 -6.49 -23.55
N TRP A 226 11.38 -6.92 -22.46
CA TRP A 226 10.65 -7.47 -21.35
C TRP A 226 11.26 -7.04 -20.02
N ALA A 227 10.42 -6.98 -19.01
CA ALA A 227 10.81 -6.73 -17.63
C ALA A 227 10.10 -7.75 -16.75
N GLY A 228 10.86 -8.33 -15.82
CA GLY A 228 10.33 -9.25 -14.82
C GLY A 228 10.81 -8.85 -13.45
N ALA A 229 9.89 -8.79 -12.49
CA ALA A 229 10.16 -8.56 -11.09
C ALA A 229 9.60 -9.71 -10.24
N TYR A 230 10.39 -10.19 -9.30
CA TYR A 230 9.98 -11.15 -8.29
C TYR A 230 10.33 -10.66 -6.91
N THR A 231 9.34 -10.66 -6.00
CA THR A 231 9.54 -10.33 -4.60
C THR A 231 9.16 -11.51 -3.72
N LEU A 232 10.10 -11.91 -2.85
CA LEU A 232 9.85 -12.81 -1.74
C LEU A 232 9.92 -11.99 -0.45
N SER A 233 8.79 -11.82 0.26
CA SER A 233 8.74 -10.94 1.43
C SER A 233 7.88 -11.48 2.56
N TRP A 234 8.19 -11.01 3.76
CA TRP A 234 7.48 -11.28 5.00
C TRP A 234 7.06 -9.96 5.63
N SER A 235 5.78 -9.85 5.98
CA SER A 235 5.22 -8.71 6.71
C SER A 235 4.53 -9.19 7.97
N LYS A 236 4.92 -8.64 9.11
CA LYS A 236 4.38 -9.01 10.43
C LYS A 236 4.03 -7.77 11.24
N ARG A 237 3.05 -7.90 12.12
CA ARG A 237 2.58 -6.85 13.03
C ARG A 237 2.52 -7.35 14.46
N LEU A 238 2.64 -6.41 15.39
CA LEU A 238 2.48 -6.62 16.82
C LEU A 238 1.61 -5.48 17.37
N PHE A 239 0.47 -5.82 17.94
CA PHE A 239 -0.47 -4.90 18.57
C PHE A 239 -0.87 -5.47 19.93
N GLU A 240 -0.36 -4.88 20.99
CA GLU A 240 -0.77 -5.19 22.35
C GLU A 240 -2.26 -4.96 22.50
N GLY A 241 -2.97 -5.87 23.12
CA GLY A 241 -4.44 -5.88 23.19
C GLY A 241 -5.12 -6.68 22.07
N ILE A 242 -4.40 -7.09 21.02
CA ILE A 242 -4.89 -8.03 20.00
C ILE A 242 -4.14 -9.36 20.11
N ALA A 243 -2.81 -9.32 20.13
CA ALA A 243 -1.94 -10.48 20.31
C ALA A 243 -0.57 -10.04 20.86
N ASP A 244 -0.06 -10.76 21.87
CA ASP A 244 1.23 -10.49 22.50
C ASP A 244 2.41 -11.10 21.71
N TYR A 245 2.16 -11.49 20.46
CA TYR A 245 3.15 -12.07 19.56
C TYR A 245 3.05 -11.48 18.16
N TRP A 246 4.13 -11.62 17.37
CA TRP A 246 4.18 -11.16 15.98
C TRP A 246 3.28 -12.03 15.08
N PHE A 247 2.18 -11.49 14.60
CA PHE A 247 1.29 -12.13 13.64
C PHE A 247 1.51 -11.60 12.22
N ARG A 248 1.01 -12.33 11.22
CA ARG A 248 1.10 -11.95 9.82
C ARG A 248 0.24 -10.72 9.51
N ASP A 249 0.76 -9.81 8.71
CA ASP A 249 -0.02 -8.70 8.18
C ASP A 249 -1.06 -9.22 7.17
N LYS A 250 -2.15 -8.48 6.99
CA LYS A 250 -3.15 -8.79 5.97
C LYS A 250 -2.56 -8.80 4.56
N PHE A 251 -1.51 -8.02 4.32
CA PHE A 251 -0.75 -7.93 3.06
C PHE A 251 0.55 -8.76 3.07
N ASP A 252 0.66 -9.79 3.91
CA ASP A 252 1.78 -10.74 3.86
C ASP A 252 1.66 -11.63 2.60
N ASN A 253 1.71 -10.98 1.42
CA ASN A 253 1.77 -11.65 0.13
C ASN A 253 3.19 -12.16 -0.08
N ARG A 254 3.44 -13.42 0.27
CA ARG A 254 4.76 -14.03 0.31
C ARG A 254 5.50 -13.94 -1.02
N HIS A 255 4.81 -14.19 -2.11
CA HIS A 255 5.33 -14.19 -3.46
C HIS A 255 4.59 -13.15 -4.30
N LYS A 256 5.33 -12.30 -4.99
CA LYS A 256 4.81 -11.37 -5.99
C LYS A 256 5.64 -11.50 -7.25
N ILE A 257 4.98 -11.57 -8.41
CA ILE A 257 5.61 -11.63 -9.73
C ILE A 257 4.93 -10.60 -10.62
N SER A 258 5.72 -9.82 -11.33
CA SER A 258 5.25 -8.92 -12.37
C SER A 258 6.07 -9.17 -13.62
N LEU A 259 5.40 -9.49 -14.73
CA LEU A 259 6.04 -9.70 -16.02
C LEU A 259 5.42 -8.75 -17.04
N SER A 260 6.25 -8.01 -17.73
CA SER A 260 5.85 -7.13 -18.84
C SER A 260 6.61 -7.53 -20.10
N PHE A 261 5.92 -7.70 -21.18
CA PHE A 261 6.47 -8.07 -22.46
C PHE A 261 5.99 -7.12 -23.55
N PHE A 262 6.90 -6.70 -24.41
CA PHE A 262 6.62 -5.87 -25.56
C PHE A 262 7.34 -6.47 -26.78
N TYR A 263 6.59 -6.59 -27.90
CA TYR A 263 7.12 -7.10 -29.15
C TYR A 263 6.72 -6.23 -30.32
N LYS A 264 7.69 -5.62 -30.97
CA LYS A 264 7.53 -4.85 -32.18
C LYS A 264 7.61 -5.80 -33.39
N ILE A 265 6.45 -6.16 -33.93
CA ILE A 265 6.37 -7.01 -35.13
C ILE A 265 7.04 -6.27 -36.29
N ASN A 266 6.60 -5.02 -36.51
CA ASN A 266 7.12 -4.12 -37.55
C ASN A 266 6.88 -2.66 -37.14
N ASN A 267 7.10 -1.70 -38.03
CA ASN A 267 6.87 -0.28 -37.74
C ASN A 267 5.38 0.12 -37.63
N LYS A 268 4.47 -0.79 -37.98
CA LYS A 268 3.03 -0.53 -37.96
C LYS A 268 2.30 -1.26 -36.80
N ILE A 269 2.89 -2.32 -36.28
CA ILE A 269 2.21 -3.17 -35.30
C ILE A 269 3.20 -3.52 -34.17
N ASP A 270 2.77 -3.30 -32.94
CA ASP A 270 3.41 -3.84 -31.74
C ASP A 270 2.39 -4.51 -30.83
N LEU A 271 2.87 -5.46 -30.07
CA LEU A 271 2.12 -6.22 -29.08
C LEU A 271 2.68 -5.98 -27.70
N ASN A 272 1.81 -5.98 -26.70
CA ASN A 272 2.20 -5.97 -25.31
C ASN A 272 1.41 -7.00 -24.49
N ALA A 273 2.05 -7.51 -23.46
CA ALA A 273 1.44 -8.41 -22.49
C ALA A 273 1.95 -8.07 -21.09
N ASN A 274 1.05 -8.02 -20.12
CA ASN A 274 1.40 -7.84 -18.71
C ASN A 274 0.77 -8.96 -17.89
N TRP A 275 1.58 -9.64 -17.10
CA TRP A 275 1.10 -10.65 -16.18
C TRP A 275 1.50 -10.31 -14.76
N LEU A 276 0.52 -10.35 -13.87
CA LEU A 276 0.68 -10.09 -12.44
C LEU A 276 0.25 -11.33 -11.66
N TYR A 277 1.02 -11.64 -10.64
CA TYR A 277 0.70 -12.68 -9.66
C TYR A 277 1.11 -12.22 -8.27
N HIS A 278 0.28 -12.48 -7.28
CA HIS A 278 0.72 -12.51 -5.88
C HIS A 278 -0.03 -13.58 -5.10
N SER A 279 0.65 -14.18 -4.11
CA SER A 279 -0.01 -15.05 -3.14
C SER A 279 -1.10 -14.29 -2.40
N GLY A 280 -2.17 -14.97 -2.02
CA GLY A 280 -3.36 -14.36 -1.45
C GLY A 280 -3.09 -13.50 -0.22
N ASN A 281 -3.89 -12.47 -0.06
CA ASN A 281 -3.98 -11.68 1.16
C ASN A 281 -4.39 -12.57 2.34
N ARG A 282 -4.15 -12.09 3.55
CA ARG A 282 -4.50 -12.81 4.77
C ARG A 282 -5.77 -12.24 5.37
N ILE A 283 -6.60 -13.12 5.96
CA ILE A 283 -7.80 -12.75 6.72
C ILE A 283 -7.84 -13.46 8.05
N SER A 284 -8.64 -12.92 8.98
CA SER A 284 -8.97 -13.60 10.23
C SER A 284 -10.23 -14.42 10.03
N LEU A 285 -10.14 -15.75 10.09
CA LEU A 285 -11.28 -16.64 10.13
C LEU A 285 -11.56 -17.09 11.57
N PRO A 286 -12.83 -17.05 12.04
CA PRO A 286 -13.19 -17.61 13.31
C PRO A 286 -12.86 -19.10 13.39
N ALA A 287 -12.40 -19.55 14.54
CA ALA A 287 -12.19 -20.97 14.82
C ALA A 287 -13.43 -21.64 15.41
N SER A 288 -14.20 -20.89 16.21
CA SER A 288 -15.43 -21.36 16.83
C SER A 288 -16.30 -20.18 17.22
N THR A 289 -17.55 -20.48 17.51
CA THR A 289 -18.49 -19.56 18.18
C THR A 289 -18.44 -19.79 19.67
N ILE A 290 -18.49 -18.74 20.47
CA ILE A 290 -18.65 -18.80 21.92
C ILE A 290 -20.03 -18.23 22.23
N VAL A 291 -20.83 -18.99 22.99
CA VAL A 291 -22.08 -18.51 23.54
C VAL A 291 -21.74 -17.70 24.79
N LEU A 292 -22.17 -16.44 24.84
CA LEU A 292 -22.02 -15.60 26.01
C LEU A 292 -23.11 -15.95 27.02
N PRO A 293 -22.78 -16.07 28.32
CA PRO A 293 -23.80 -16.28 29.35
C PRO A 293 -24.70 -15.04 29.43
N ASN A 294 -25.99 -15.26 29.55
CA ASN A 294 -26.96 -14.19 29.78
C ASN A 294 -26.70 -13.51 31.13
N MET A 295 -26.89 -12.19 31.21
CA MET A 295 -26.94 -11.51 32.50
C MET A 295 -28.14 -12.01 33.32
N PRO A 296 -27.97 -12.20 34.63
CA PRO A 296 -29.09 -12.53 35.50
C PRO A 296 -30.24 -11.51 35.35
N GLY A 297 -31.45 -11.99 35.05
CA GLY A 297 -32.64 -11.14 34.87
C GLY A 297 -32.89 -10.66 33.42
N SER A 298 -32.05 -10.99 32.46
CA SER A 298 -32.33 -10.75 31.04
C SER A 298 -33.14 -11.90 30.43
N SER A 299 -33.97 -11.60 29.43
CA SER A 299 -34.63 -12.64 28.61
C SER A 299 -33.54 -13.53 27.97
N PRO A 300 -33.79 -14.85 27.80
CA PRO A 300 -32.81 -15.75 27.22
C PRO A 300 -32.53 -15.37 25.77
N SER A 301 -31.48 -14.58 25.56
CA SER A 301 -30.89 -14.28 24.26
C SER A 301 -29.52 -14.95 24.22
N TYR A 302 -29.32 -15.81 23.26
CA TYR A 302 -28.00 -16.41 23.06
C TYR A 302 -27.12 -15.44 22.25
N ASP A 303 -26.50 -14.51 22.94
CA ASP A 303 -25.44 -13.69 22.30
C ASP A 303 -24.25 -14.58 21.99
N THR A 304 -23.88 -14.61 20.74
CA THR A 304 -22.72 -15.38 20.28
C THR A 304 -21.61 -14.45 19.81
N THR A 305 -20.40 -14.74 20.22
CA THR A 305 -19.19 -14.07 19.70
C THR A 305 -18.26 -15.07 19.05
N TYR A 306 -17.38 -14.56 18.18
CA TYR A 306 -16.42 -15.40 17.46
C TYR A 306 -15.10 -15.50 18.22
N ARG A 307 -14.57 -16.72 18.32
CA ARG A 307 -13.21 -16.96 18.80
C ARG A 307 -12.25 -17.11 17.63
N PHE A 308 -11.16 -16.36 17.64
CA PHE A 308 -10.08 -16.44 16.67
C PHE A 308 -8.86 -17.09 17.30
N THR A 309 -8.14 -17.96 16.56
CA THR A 309 -6.89 -18.56 17.04
C THR A 309 -5.72 -17.58 16.92
N SER A 310 -5.69 -16.79 15.86
CA SER A 310 -4.75 -15.69 15.68
C SER A 310 -5.29 -14.72 14.63
N PRO A 311 -4.82 -13.45 14.65
CA PRO A 311 -5.11 -12.52 13.57
C PRO A 311 -4.55 -13.01 12.24
N ASN A 312 -5.27 -12.77 11.14
CA ASN A 312 -4.85 -13.09 9.77
C ASN A 312 -4.40 -14.57 9.60
N ASN A 313 -5.13 -15.49 10.22
CA ASN A 313 -4.81 -16.91 10.30
C ASN A 313 -5.01 -17.68 8.99
N ALA A 314 -5.82 -17.16 8.07
CA ALA A 314 -6.14 -17.80 6.79
C ALA A 314 -5.61 -17.01 5.59
N ALA A 315 -5.28 -17.71 4.49
CA ALA A 315 -4.91 -17.11 3.22
C ALA A 315 -6.09 -17.12 2.26
N LEU A 316 -6.30 -16.02 1.56
CA LEU A 316 -7.19 -15.95 0.41
C LEU A 316 -6.55 -16.64 -0.81
N PRO A 317 -7.33 -16.96 -1.86
CA PRO A 317 -6.81 -17.39 -3.15
C PRO A 317 -5.78 -16.40 -3.69
N ALA A 318 -4.83 -16.92 -4.46
CA ALA A 318 -3.84 -16.08 -5.11
C ALA A 318 -4.51 -15.15 -6.14
N TYR A 319 -3.98 -13.94 -6.24
CA TYR A 319 -4.36 -12.99 -7.29
C TYR A 319 -3.48 -13.22 -8.51
N HIS A 320 -4.07 -13.34 -9.68
CA HIS A 320 -3.31 -13.29 -10.93
C HIS A 320 -4.16 -12.76 -12.09
N ARG A 321 -3.49 -12.11 -13.05
CA ARG A 321 -4.15 -11.49 -14.18
C ARG A 321 -3.19 -11.37 -15.36
N LEU A 322 -3.70 -11.61 -16.54
CA LEU A 322 -3.01 -11.36 -17.81
C LEU A 322 -3.77 -10.29 -18.59
N ASP A 323 -3.05 -9.25 -18.96
CA ASP A 323 -3.54 -8.19 -19.84
C ASP A 323 -2.79 -8.27 -21.17
N LEU A 324 -3.50 -8.17 -22.28
CA LEU A 324 -2.95 -8.22 -23.64
C LEU A 324 -3.31 -6.95 -24.40
N GLY A 325 -2.41 -6.49 -25.26
CA GLY A 325 -2.68 -5.32 -26.09
C GLY A 325 -1.94 -5.36 -27.43
N ALA A 326 -2.54 -4.74 -28.42
CA ALA A 326 -1.95 -4.52 -29.73
C ALA A 326 -2.11 -3.05 -30.14
N ASN A 327 -1.04 -2.44 -30.62
CA ASN A 327 -1.04 -1.09 -31.17
C ASN A 327 -0.85 -1.15 -32.68
N PHE A 328 -1.69 -0.42 -33.40
CA PHE A 328 -1.64 -0.27 -34.85
C PHE A 328 -1.28 1.19 -35.18
N HIS A 329 -0.06 1.38 -35.68
CA HIS A 329 0.51 2.69 -36.00
C HIS A 329 0.26 3.02 -37.46
N HIS A 330 -0.27 4.20 -37.69
CA HIS A 330 -0.39 4.76 -39.04
C HIS A 330 0.27 6.14 -39.07
N LYS A 331 1.35 6.27 -39.85
CA LYS A 331 2.10 7.52 -39.99
C LYS A 331 1.86 8.06 -41.42
N ASN A 332 1.38 9.29 -41.52
CA ASN A 332 1.18 9.93 -42.83
C ASN A 332 2.50 10.60 -43.32
N ALA A 333 2.50 11.03 -44.60
CA ALA A 333 3.64 11.69 -45.23
C ALA A 333 4.08 13.01 -44.51
N LYS A 334 3.17 13.66 -43.77
CA LYS A 334 3.43 14.89 -43.00
C LYS A 334 3.95 14.62 -41.59
N GLY A 335 4.30 13.37 -41.25
CA GLY A 335 4.83 12.98 -39.96
C GLY A 335 3.82 12.80 -38.81
N ARG A 336 2.54 13.07 -39.05
CA ARG A 336 1.46 12.88 -38.08
C ARG A 336 1.21 11.40 -37.84
N GLU A 337 1.12 10.99 -36.61
CA GLU A 337 0.93 9.59 -36.19
C GLU A 337 -0.47 9.37 -35.63
N ARG A 338 -1.12 8.30 -36.07
CA ARG A 338 -2.40 7.81 -35.57
C ARG A 338 -2.17 6.42 -35.01
N ILE A 339 -2.63 6.16 -33.79
CA ILE A 339 -2.44 4.88 -33.10
C ILE A 339 -3.80 4.37 -32.65
N TRP A 340 -4.18 3.20 -33.14
CA TRP A 340 -5.27 2.41 -32.58
C TRP A 340 -4.69 1.42 -31.58
N ASN A 341 -5.17 1.46 -30.35
CA ASN A 341 -4.86 0.45 -29.34
C ASN A 341 -6.09 -0.42 -29.13
N VAL A 342 -5.90 -1.72 -29.24
CA VAL A 342 -6.92 -2.73 -28.87
C VAL A 342 -6.32 -3.53 -27.73
N SER A 343 -7.01 -3.59 -26.59
CA SER A 343 -6.50 -4.28 -25.41
C SER A 343 -7.58 -5.09 -24.72
N ILE A 344 -7.14 -6.09 -23.99
CA ILE A 344 -7.99 -6.99 -23.22
C ILE A 344 -7.41 -7.04 -21.81
N TYR A 345 -8.17 -6.55 -20.86
CA TYR A 345 -7.88 -6.71 -19.44
C TYR A 345 -8.40 -8.07 -18.99
N ASN A 346 -7.61 -8.78 -18.18
CA ASN A 346 -7.93 -10.10 -17.63
C ASN A 346 -8.26 -11.13 -18.73
N ALA A 347 -7.34 -11.33 -19.66
CA ALA A 347 -7.54 -12.10 -20.90
C ALA A 347 -8.01 -13.55 -20.70
N TYR A 348 -7.69 -14.18 -19.58
CA TYR A 348 -8.18 -15.53 -19.24
C TYR A 348 -9.35 -15.52 -18.22
N CYS A 349 -9.97 -14.35 -17.98
CA CYS A 349 -11.19 -14.22 -17.15
C CYS A 349 -11.06 -14.82 -15.73
N HIS A 350 -9.91 -14.66 -15.08
CA HIS A 350 -9.76 -15.12 -13.69
C HIS A 350 -10.45 -14.13 -12.75
N LEU A 351 -11.47 -14.59 -12.02
CA LEU A 351 -12.23 -13.77 -11.09
C LEU A 351 -11.46 -13.64 -9.76
N ASN A 352 -10.56 -12.67 -9.70
CA ASN A 352 -9.80 -12.36 -8.49
C ASN A 352 -10.72 -11.95 -7.34
N THR A 353 -10.41 -12.40 -6.13
CA THR A 353 -11.22 -12.12 -4.94
C THR A 353 -11.33 -10.62 -4.67
N MET A 354 -12.54 -10.10 -4.68
CA MET A 354 -12.88 -8.72 -4.32
C MET A 354 -13.70 -8.61 -3.05
N TYR A 355 -14.47 -9.65 -2.74
CA TYR A 355 -15.31 -9.71 -1.57
C TYR A 355 -15.16 -11.05 -0.88
N VAL A 356 -15.11 -11.02 0.45
CA VAL A 356 -15.01 -12.21 1.29
C VAL A 356 -16.16 -12.23 2.28
N ASP A 357 -16.94 -13.29 2.21
CA ASP A 357 -18.00 -13.58 3.16
C ASP A 357 -17.56 -14.76 4.03
N VAL A 358 -17.75 -14.64 5.34
CA VAL A 358 -17.42 -15.72 6.29
C VAL A 358 -18.68 -16.52 6.55
N ARG A 359 -18.64 -17.80 6.23
CA ARG A 359 -19.77 -18.74 6.38
C ARG A 359 -19.34 -19.95 7.18
N GLN A 360 -20.31 -20.63 7.76
CA GLN A 360 -20.14 -21.98 8.29
C GLN A 360 -20.54 -23.01 7.22
N ASP A 361 -19.75 -24.06 7.07
CA ASP A 361 -20.12 -25.23 6.29
C ASP A 361 -21.16 -26.11 7.06
N ASN A 362 -21.65 -27.17 6.41
CA ASN A 362 -22.61 -28.09 7.00
C ASN A 362 -22.07 -28.86 8.24
N LYS A 363 -20.78 -28.75 8.52
CA LYS A 363 -20.11 -29.33 9.70
C LYS A 363 -19.83 -28.29 10.79
N GLY A 364 -20.33 -27.05 10.62
CA GLY A 364 -20.11 -25.95 11.56
C GLY A 364 -18.72 -25.32 11.49
N LYS A 365 -17.87 -25.68 10.48
CA LYS A 365 -16.55 -25.10 10.30
C LYS A 365 -16.64 -23.79 9.52
N PHE A 366 -15.96 -22.75 10.02
CA PHE A 366 -15.87 -21.47 9.31
C PHE A 366 -15.02 -21.58 8.06
N CYS A 367 -15.49 -21.02 6.97
CA CYS A 367 -14.80 -20.92 5.69
C CYS A 367 -14.98 -19.54 5.07
N ALA A 368 -14.02 -19.12 4.24
CA ALA A 368 -14.10 -17.91 3.46
C ALA A 368 -14.77 -18.20 2.11
N SER A 369 -15.92 -17.59 1.87
CA SER A 369 -16.54 -17.56 0.54
C SER A 369 -15.99 -16.36 -0.22
N CYS A 370 -15.09 -16.61 -1.19
CA CYS A 370 -14.43 -15.59 -1.97
C CYS A 370 -15.22 -15.33 -3.27
N LYS A 371 -15.53 -14.07 -3.55
CA LYS A 371 -16.24 -13.67 -4.76
C LYS A 371 -15.43 -12.65 -5.53
N GLY A 372 -15.27 -12.87 -6.83
CA GLY A 372 -14.66 -11.95 -7.76
C GLY A 372 -15.69 -11.47 -8.79
N TYR A 373 -15.56 -10.22 -9.22
CA TYR A 373 -16.56 -9.57 -10.08
C TYR A 373 -15.99 -8.99 -11.38
N ILE A 374 -14.67 -8.90 -11.52
CA ILE A 374 -14.07 -8.27 -12.70
C ILE A 374 -13.73 -9.35 -13.74
N PRO A 375 -14.57 -9.51 -14.79
CA PRO A 375 -14.35 -10.48 -15.85
C PRO A 375 -13.31 -9.94 -16.86
N ILE A 376 -13.31 -10.53 -18.05
CA ILE A 376 -12.62 -10.00 -19.22
C ILE A 376 -13.23 -8.65 -19.65
N ILE A 377 -12.36 -7.64 -19.85
CA ILE A 377 -12.80 -6.31 -20.31
C ILE A 377 -12.02 -5.93 -21.56
N PRO A 378 -12.64 -5.95 -22.75
CA PRO A 378 -12.05 -5.40 -23.96
C PRO A 378 -12.07 -3.86 -23.93
N SER A 379 -11.05 -3.24 -24.49
CA SER A 379 -10.93 -1.79 -24.60
C SER A 379 -10.32 -1.40 -25.93
N VAL A 380 -10.81 -0.29 -26.51
CA VAL A 380 -10.26 0.30 -27.72
C VAL A 380 -9.99 1.77 -27.45
N SER A 381 -8.81 2.24 -27.81
CA SER A 381 -8.46 3.65 -27.75
C SER A 381 -7.81 4.13 -29.03
N TYR A 382 -7.98 5.42 -29.32
CA TYR A 382 -7.41 6.08 -30.48
C TYR A 382 -6.61 7.30 -30.04
N THR A 383 -5.35 7.36 -30.45
CA THR A 383 -4.46 8.47 -30.17
C THR A 383 -4.03 9.14 -31.46
N TRP A 384 -4.14 10.46 -31.50
CA TRP A 384 -3.67 11.26 -32.62
C TRP A 384 -2.56 12.20 -32.12
N LYS A 385 -1.39 12.09 -32.76
CA LYS A 385 -0.22 12.98 -32.51
C LYS A 385 -0.05 13.91 -33.70
N PHE A 386 0.04 15.20 -33.46
CA PHE A 386 0.18 16.28 -34.41
C PHE A 386 1.62 16.55 -34.78
#